data_9a1bb35ee2286e3d8b13139bcb30396c
#
_entry.id   9a1bb35ee2286e3d8b13139bcb30396c
#
_cell.length_a   1.000
_cell.length_b   1.000
_cell.length_c   1.000
_cell.angle_alpha   90.00
_cell.angle_beta   90.00
_cell.angle_gamma   90.00
#
_symmetry.space_group_name_H-M   'P 1'
#
loop_
_entity.id
_entity.type
_entity.pdbx_description
1 polymer ?
#
loop_
_entity_poly.entity_id
_entity_poly.type
_entity_poly.pdbx_seq_one_letter_code
_entity_poly.pdbx_strand_id
1 'polypeptide(L)'
;MEYSAILHDMDKRFCYAIDKDLFVIRVQVKKDDIKEIILHYEDKYIPLEWKDTRKTIPMKKVATSQFHDYYEAQLQMHLICLRYYFEFTDMQGEKVYYGNYEFSRECITNRDRMFDCPQNLREEEMFEVPEWAANKVVYQIFPSRFAASQPIDKELWYKAPITSKDNLHGDLRGIIEHLDYVHSLGIDVLYMTPIFKSNSSHKYDTIDYYQIDPSFGTAEDLKELVQKAHEYGMKVVMDAVFNHTGNEFFAFEDILEKGNKSKYLDWYFIDEFPLKSERGEIPNFKCFGYYGGMPKLNLKNPEV
;
A
#
# COMPACT_ATOMS: atom_id res chain seq x y z
N MET A 1 16.47 34.38 -4.17
CA MET A 1 15.75 33.06 -4.18
C MET A 1 16.74 31.93 -3.99
N GLU A 2 16.51 31.04 -3.03
CA GLU A 2 17.37 29.89 -2.71
C GLU A 2 16.84 28.62 -3.41
N TYR A 3 17.39 28.31 -4.58
CA TYR A 3 16.93 27.17 -5.41
C TYR A 3 17.03 25.80 -4.71
N SER A 4 18.07 25.60 -3.88
CA SER A 4 18.31 24.34 -3.19
C SER A 4 17.25 24.01 -2.12
N ALA A 5 16.46 25.01 -1.70
CA ALA A 5 15.38 24.85 -0.74
C ALA A 5 14.00 24.67 -1.40
N ILE A 6 13.92 24.81 -2.74
CA ILE A 6 12.70 24.57 -3.50
C ILE A 6 12.57 23.05 -3.70
N LEU A 7 11.54 22.49 -3.13
CA LEU A 7 11.24 21.05 -3.24
C LEU A 7 9.79 20.86 -3.68
N HIS A 8 9.65 20.15 -4.78
CA HIS A 8 8.40 19.60 -5.26
C HIS A 8 8.68 18.25 -5.90
N ASP A 9 7.80 17.28 -5.66
CA ASP A 9 7.81 15.97 -6.28
C ASP A 9 6.38 15.59 -6.69
N MET A 10 6.25 14.69 -7.68
CA MET A 10 4.94 14.19 -8.13
C MET A 10 4.44 13.03 -7.27
N ASP A 11 4.82 12.99 -6.00
CA ASP A 11 4.33 12.02 -5.03
C ASP A 11 3.20 12.56 -4.15
N LYS A 12 2.59 11.70 -3.36
CA LYS A 12 1.43 12.02 -2.49
C LYS A 12 1.71 13.07 -1.40
N ARG A 13 2.95 13.46 -1.16
CA ARG A 13 3.32 14.54 -0.22
C ARG A 13 3.09 15.91 -0.82
N PHE A 14 3.21 16.02 -2.15
CA PHE A 14 3.18 17.28 -2.87
C PHE A 14 2.05 17.35 -3.92
N CYS A 15 1.48 16.21 -4.32
CA CYS A 15 0.54 16.11 -5.41
C CYS A 15 -0.51 15.05 -5.08
N TYR A 16 -1.72 15.44 -4.67
CA TYR A 16 -2.74 14.49 -4.19
C TYR A 16 -4.17 15.01 -4.38
N ALA A 17 -5.11 14.08 -4.55
CA ALA A 17 -6.54 14.36 -4.56
C ALA A 17 -7.10 14.35 -3.13
N ILE A 18 -7.96 15.32 -2.80
CA ILE A 18 -8.76 15.34 -1.57
C ILE A 18 -10.09 14.63 -1.83
N ASP A 19 -10.70 14.93 -2.97
CA ASP A 19 -11.90 14.29 -3.48
C ASP A 19 -11.86 14.26 -5.02
N LYS A 20 -12.93 13.76 -5.66
CA LYS A 20 -13.01 13.60 -7.11
C LYS A 20 -12.88 14.90 -7.92
N ASP A 21 -13.13 16.03 -7.28
CA ASP A 21 -13.15 17.34 -7.92
C ASP A 21 -12.07 18.28 -7.37
N LEU A 22 -11.38 17.89 -6.29
CA LEU A 22 -10.42 18.75 -5.59
C LEU A 22 -9.05 18.12 -5.54
N PHE A 23 -8.09 18.72 -6.24
CA PHE A 23 -6.71 18.29 -6.32
C PHE A 23 -5.77 19.33 -5.72
N VAL A 24 -4.77 18.90 -4.98
CA VAL A 24 -3.80 19.77 -4.31
C VAL A 24 -2.42 19.59 -4.90
N ILE A 25 -1.79 20.71 -5.25
CA ILE A 25 -0.36 20.77 -5.58
C ILE A 25 0.33 21.62 -4.52
N ARG A 26 1.37 21.07 -3.92
CA ARG A 26 2.18 21.68 -2.86
C ARG A 26 3.61 21.91 -3.34
N VAL A 27 4.24 22.96 -2.85
CA VAL A 27 5.68 23.19 -3.02
C VAL A 27 6.26 23.72 -1.71
N GLN A 28 7.47 23.27 -1.39
CA GLN A 28 8.28 23.78 -0.28
C GLN A 28 9.28 24.79 -0.83
N VAL A 29 9.52 25.86 -0.06
CA VAL A 29 10.53 26.88 -0.35
C VAL A 29 11.25 27.28 0.94
N LYS A 30 12.38 27.96 0.85
CA LYS A 30 13.02 28.56 2.02
C LYS A 30 12.08 29.57 2.68
N LYS A 31 12.10 29.58 4.01
CA LYS A 31 11.28 30.51 4.80
C LYS A 31 11.59 31.96 4.43
N ASP A 32 10.54 32.75 4.21
CA ASP A 32 10.57 34.20 3.92
C ASP A 32 11.40 34.59 2.67
N ASP A 33 11.59 33.68 1.72
CA ASP A 33 12.42 33.89 0.52
C ASP A 33 11.59 34.21 -0.75
N ILE A 34 10.32 33.84 -0.76
CA ILE A 34 9.44 33.99 -1.93
C ILE A 34 8.30 34.98 -1.61
N LYS A 35 8.09 35.91 -2.52
CA LYS A 35 7.01 36.89 -2.45
C LYS A 35 5.68 36.31 -2.97
N GLU A 36 5.73 35.58 -4.08
CA GLU A 36 4.55 35.03 -4.73
C GLU A 36 4.92 33.75 -5.51
N ILE A 37 4.00 32.81 -5.53
CA ILE A 37 4.08 31.60 -6.36
C ILE A 37 2.78 31.48 -7.14
N ILE A 38 2.89 31.35 -8.48
CA ILE A 38 1.77 31.09 -9.37
C ILE A 38 1.96 29.70 -9.95
N LEU A 39 0.93 28.85 -9.85
CA LEU A 39 0.84 27.57 -10.52
C LEU A 39 0.22 27.78 -11.90
N HIS A 40 0.93 27.39 -12.95
CA HIS A 40 0.43 27.29 -14.32
C HIS A 40 0.08 25.84 -14.61
N TYR A 41 -1.11 25.56 -15.13
CA TYR A 41 -1.54 24.19 -15.37
C TYR A 41 -2.45 24.08 -16.61
N GLU A 42 -2.47 22.90 -17.21
CA GLU A 42 -3.28 22.58 -18.39
C GLU A 42 -3.63 21.09 -18.43
N ASP A 43 -4.62 20.74 -19.27
CA ASP A 43 -4.92 19.34 -19.59
C ASP A 43 -3.80 18.75 -20.46
N LYS A 44 -3.30 17.56 -20.05
CA LYS A 44 -2.21 16.87 -20.74
C LYS A 44 -2.59 16.41 -22.16
N TYR A 45 -3.82 15.97 -22.34
CA TYR A 45 -4.26 15.27 -23.56
C TYR A 45 -4.99 16.15 -24.55
N ILE A 46 -5.49 17.30 -24.14
CA ILE A 46 -6.15 18.22 -25.06
C ILE A 46 -5.07 19.06 -25.77
N PRO A 47 -4.92 18.93 -27.11
CA PRO A 47 -4.05 19.79 -27.88
C PRO A 47 -4.51 21.24 -27.77
N LEU A 48 -3.56 22.18 -27.60
CA LEU A 48 -3.87 23.62 -27.46
C LEU A 48 -4.56 24.22 -28.68
N GLU A 49 -4.28 23.68 -29.86
CA GLU A 49 -4.93 24.05 -31.11
C GLU A 49 -6.42 23.64 -31.20
N TRP A 50 -6.83 22.66 -30.38
CA TRP A 50 -8.23 22.27 -30.27
C TRP A 50 -8.97 23.07 -29.21
N LYS A 51 -8.30 23.28 -28.06
CA LYS A 51 -8.85 24.07 -26.97
C LYS A 51 -7.71 24.55 -26.07
N ASP A 52 -7.65 25.84 -25.84
CA ASP A 52 -6.74 26.38 -24.83
C ASP A 52 -7.25 26.02 -23.43
N THR A 53 -6.56 25.10 -22.78
CA THR A 53 -6.88 24.62 -21.42
C THR A 53 -5.97 25.24 -20.35
N ARG A 54 -5.05 26.13 -20.75
CA ARG A 54 -4.10 26.78 -19.84
C ARG A 54 -4.82 27.66 -18.81
N LYS A 55 -4.45 27.46 -17.57
CA LYS A 55 -4.97 28.22 -16.43
C LYS A 55 -3.83 28.56 -15.47
N THR A 56 -4.07 29.56 -14.65
CA THR A 56 -3.14 29.96 -13.59
C THR A 56 -3.89 30.13 -12.29
N ILE A 57 -3.22 29.83 -11.17
CA ILE A 57 -3.77 30.06 -9.84
C ILE A 57 -2.64 30.49 -8.89
N PRO A 58 -2.80 31.56 -8.10
CA PRO A 58 -1.87 31.92 -7.05
C PRO A 58 -1.89 30.86 -5.93
N MET A 59 -0.72 30.44 -5.51
CA MET A 59 -0.59 29.49 -4.41
C MET A 59 -0.64 30.22 -3.04
N LYS A 60 -1.22 29.55 -2.05
CA LYS A 60 -1.36 30.09 -0.70
C LYS A 60 -0.35 29.46 0.24
N LYS A 61 0.30 30.28 1.08
CA LYS A 61 1.12 29.75 2.18
C LYS A 61 0.20 29.07 3.20
N VAL A 62 0.40 27.79 3.41
CA VAL A 62 -0.44 26.95 4.30
C VAL A 62 0.26 26.55 5.58
N ALA A 63 1.60 26.52 5.57
CA ALA A 63 2.38 26.19 6.75
C ALA A 63 3.77 26.83 6.70
N THR A 64 4.38 26.98 7.87
CA THR A 64 5.76 27.43 8.05
C THR A 64 6.42 26.52 9.07
N SER A 65 7.61 26.01 8.74
CA SER A 65 8.50 25.32 9.66
C SER A 65 9.63 26.24 10.14
N GLN A 66 10.59 25.69 10.86
CA GLN A 66 11.76 26.46 11.29
C GLN A 66 12.55 27.05 10.09
N PHE A 67 12.63 26.30 8.97
CA PHE A 67 13.50 26.65 7.82
C PHE A 67 12.73 26.84 6.51
N HIS A 68 11.47 26.39 6.42
CA HIS A 68 10.73 26.36 5.16
C HIS A 68 9.31 26.89 5.30
N ASP A 69 8.83 27.46 4.20
CA ASP A 69 7.42 27.76 3.95
C ASP A 69 6.85 26.74 2.96
N TYR A 70 5.56 26.41 3.13
CA TYR A 70 4.82 25.49 2.29
C TYR A 70 3.66 26.21 1.64
N TYR A 71 3.58 26.11 0.32
CA TYR A 71 2.51 26.73 -0.46
C TYR A 71 1.68 25.66 -1.16
N GLU A 72 0.38 25.91 -1.25
CA GLU A 72 -0.56 25.01 -1.93
C GLU A 72 -1.45 25.76 -2.93
N ALA A 73 -1.74 25.08 -4.04
CA ALA A 73 -2.84 25.40 -4.93
C ALA A 73 -3.89 24.27 -4.83
N GLN A 74 -5.14 24.67 -4.66
CA GLN A 74 -6.28 23.75 -4.69
C GLN A 74 -6.98 23.94 -6.05
N LEU A 75 -6.94 22.87 -6.85
CA LEU A 75 -7.51 22.85 -8.21
C LEU A 75 -8.85 22.16 -8.18
N GLN A 76 -9.91 22.89 -8.51
CA GLN A 76 -11.24 22.32 -8.71
C GLN A 76 -11.38 21.92 -10.17
N MET A 77 -11.35 20.63 -10.45
CA MET A 77 -11.15 20.14 -11.81
C MET A 77 -11.78 18.77 -12.07
N HIS A 78 -12.36 18.60 -13.25
CA HIS A 78 -12.71 17.29 -13.82
C HIS A 78 -11.64 16.83 -14.85
N LEU A 79 -10.37 17.04 -14.57
CA LEU A 79 -9.28 16.65 -15.48
C LEU A 79 -8.78 15.25 -15.20
N ILE A 80 -8.60 14.48 -16.27
CA ILE A 80 -8.07 13.12 -16.18
C ILE A 80 -6.56 13.12 -15.94
N CYS A 81 -5.84 14.08 -16.55
CA CYS A 81 -4.41 14.24 -16.38
C CYS A 81 -4.00 15.70 -16.49
N LEU A 82 -3.04 16.08 -15.67
CA LEU A 82 -2.61 17.45 -15.48
C LEU A 82 -1.14 17.62 -15.84
N ARG A 83 -0.81 18.67 -16.60
CA ARG A 83 0.54 19.22 -16.73
C ARG A 83 0.62 20.56 -16.06
N TYR A 84 1.74 20.87 -15.42
CA TYR A 84 1.90 22.11 -14.69
C TYR A 84 3.36 22.50 -14.50
N TYR A 85 3.58 23.77 -14.15
CA TYR A 85 4.85 24.32 -13.72
C TYR A 85 4.61 25.49 -12.76
N PHE A 86 5.64 25.86 -12.02
CA PHE A 86 5.58 26.96 -11.05
C PHE A 86 6.27 28.19 -11.61
N GLU A 87 5.69 29.37 -11.34
CA GLU A 87 6.33 30.67 -11.47
C GLU A 87 6.57 31.21 -10.07
N PHE A 88 7.83 31.41 -9.71
CA PHE A 88 8.24 32.02 -8.46
C PHE A 88 8.62 33.47 -8.68
N THR A 89 8.15 34.36 -7.82
CA THR A 89 8.61 35.74 -7.75
C THR A 89 9.31 35.92 -6.39
N ASP A 90 10.59 36.29 -6.42
CA ASP A 90 11.34 36.49 -5.18
C ASP A 90 11.06 37.87 -4.54
N MET A 91 11.71 38.15 -3.40
CA MET A 91 11.53 39.40 -2.66
C MET A 91 12.06 40.65 -3.40
N GLN A 92 12.88 40.48 -4.41
CA GLN A 92 13.40 41.54 -5.30
C GLN A 92 12.52 41.75 -6.55
N GLY A 93 11.54 40.85 -6.78
CA GLY A 93 10.65 40.87 -7.93
C GLY A 93 11.20 40.13 -9.14
N GLU A 94 12.31 39.38 -9.00
CA GLU A 94 12.82 38.52 -10.06
C GLU A 94 11.95 37.27 -10.21
N LYS A 95 11.69 36.89 -11.47
CA LYS A 95 10.86 35.74 -11.82
C LYS A 95 11.70 34.57 -12.26
N VAL A 96 11.33 33.37 -11.77
CA VAL A 96 11.92 32.08 -12.15
C VAL A 96 10.81 31.05 -12.32
N TYR A 97 10.93 30.22 -13.34
CA TYR A 97 10.00 29.15 -13.67
C TYR A 97 10.63 27.78 -13.31
N TYR A 98 9.83 26.87 -12.75
CA TYR A 98 10.28 25.53 -12.35
C TYR A 98 9.32 24.47 -12.89
N GLY A 99 9.83 23.57 -13.70
CA GLY A 99 9.09 22.45 -14.27
C GLY A 99 10.04 21.30 -14.59
N ASN A 100 9.55 20.08 -14.48
CA ASN A 100 10.28 18.82 -14.72
C ASN A 100 11.70 18.83 -14.10
N TYR A 101 11.79 19.29 -12.83
CA TYR A 101 13.05 19.39 -12.04
C TYR A 101 14.11 20.37 -12.60
N GLU A 102 13.72 21.26 -13.55
CA GLU A 102 14.60 22.27 -14.13
C GLU A 102 14.10 23.68 -13.86
N PHE A 103 15.04 24.61 -13.59
CA PHE A 103 14.76 26.04 -13.49
C PHE A 103 14.99 26.76 -14.80
N SER A 104 14.17 27.78 -15.08
CA SER A 104 14.28 28.63 -16.27
C SER A 104 14.00 30.09 -15.91
N ARG A 105 14.67 31.02 -16.55
CA ARG A 105 14.33 32.44 -16.51
C ARG A 105 13.25 32.83 -17.53
N GLU A 106 12.99 31.96 -18.49
CA GLU A 106 11.95 32.12 -19.49
C GLU A 106 10.73 31.25 -19.15
N CYS A 107 9.55 31.76 -19.46
CA CYS A 107 8.30 31.03 -19.28
C CYS A 107 8.35 29.66 -20.00
N ILE A 108 7.90 28.61 -19.32
CA ILE A 108 7.91 27.25 -19.85
C ILE A 108 6.76 27.09 -20.85
N THR A 109 7.08 27.09 -22.14
CA THR A 109 6.13 26.85 -23.22
C THR A 109 6.21 25.44 -23.79
N ASN A 110 7.37 24.78 -23.64
CA ASN A 110 7.54 23.38 -24.02
C ASN A 110 6.89 22.45 -22.99
N ARG A 111 5.87 21.71 -23.42
CA ARG A 111 5.09 20.80 -22.57
C ARG A 111 5.94 19.67 -21.95
N ASP A 112 7.02 19.26 -22.58
CA ASP A 112 7.92 18.21 -22.07
C ASP A 112 8.79 18.69 -20.87
N ARG A 113 8.83 20.01 -20.66
CA ARG A 113 9.49 20.64 -19.51
C ARG A 113 8.53 20.93 -18.35
N MET A 114 7.28 20.51 -18.43
CA MET A 114 6.32 20.61 -17.34
C MET A 114 6.32 19.36 -16.50
N PHE A 115 5.88 19.46 -15.26
CA PHE A 115 5.55 18.30 -14.44
C PHE A 115 4.32 17.61 -15.00
N ASP A 116 4.34 16.29 -15.09
CA ASP A 116 3.20 15.47 -15.44
C ASP A 116 2.62 14.85 -14.16
N CYS A 117 1.40 15.17 -13.80
CA CYS A 117 0.74 14.48 -12.69
C CYS A 117 0.53 13.01 -13.07
N PRO A 118 1.13 12.06 -12.34
CA PRO A 118 1.05 10.64 -12.67
C PRO A 118 -0.31 10.03 -12.30
N GLN A 119 -1.15 10.75 -11.57
CA GLN A 119 -2.41 10.25 -11.06
C GLN A 119 -3.53 10.59 -12.04
N ASN A 120 -4.26 9.58 -12.46
CA ASN A 120 -5.56 9.79 -13.09
C ASN A 120 -6.54 10.24 -12.01
N LEU A 121 -7.19 11.36 -12.24
CA LEU A 121 -8.17 11.94 -11.31
C LEU A 121 -9.58 11.39 -11.60
N ARG A 122 -9.69 10.05 -11.68
CA ARG A 122 -10.99 9.38 -11.85
C ARG A 122 -11.57 9.00 -10.51
N GLU A 123 -12.89 9.01 -10.41
CA GLU A 123 -13.60 8.64 -9.19
C GLU A 123 -13.24 7.21 -8.73
N GLU A 124 -13.05 6.27 -9.67
CA GLU A 124 -12.68 4.89 -9.39
C GLU A 124 -11.25 4.73 -8.84
N GLU A 125 -10.40 5.73 -9.03
CA GLU A 125 -9.00 5.73 -8.55
C GLU A 125 -8.84 6.45 -7.22
N MET A 126 -9.90 7.05 -6.71
CA MET A 126 -9.91 7.72 -5.41
C MET A 126 -10.13 6.69 -4.31
N PHE A 127 -9.15 6.58 -3.46
CA PHE A 127 -9.22 5.70 -2.31
C PHE A 127 -9.82 6.45 -1.12
N GLU A 128 -11.08 6.16 -0.82
CA GLU A 128 -11.70 6.65 0.41
C GLU A 128 -11.15 5.90 1.62
N VAL A 129 -10.30 6.56 2.39
CA VAL A 129 -9.81 6.01 3.65
C VAL A 129 -10.95 6.09 4.67
N PRO A 130 -11.40 4.98 5.26
CA PRO A 130 -12.41 5.01 6.30
C PRO A 130 -11.99 5.93 7.45
N GLU A 131 -12.91 6.73 7.98
CA GLU A 131 -12.64 7.70 9.05
C GLU A 131 -11.92 7.06 10.25
N TRP A 132 -12.28 5.84 10.60
CA TRP A 132 -11.66 5.10 11.70
C TRP A 132 -10.19 4.74 11.46
N ALA A 133 -9.71 4.72 10.21
CA ALA A 133 -8.33 4.33 9.88
C ALA A 133 -7.35 5.53 9.88
N ALA A 134 -7.88 6.76 9.85
CA ALA A 134 -7.04 7.95 9.88
C ALA A 134 -6.36 8.12 11.24
N ASN A 135 -5.06 8.44 11.23
CA ASN A 135 -4.26 8.73 12.44
C ASN A 135 -4.21 7.58 13.47
N LYS A 136 -4.24 6.32 13.00
CA LYS A 136 -4.22 5.13 13.85
C LYS A 136 -2.83 4.50 13.93
N VAL A 137 -2.52 3.97 15.11
CA VAL A 137 -1.31 3.18 15.34
C VAL A 137 -1.63 1.71 15.11
N VAL A 138 -0.97 1.10 14.13
CA VAL A 138 -1.14 -0.31 13.77
C VAL A 138 0.00 -1.13 14.37
N TYR A 139 -0.34 -2.21 15.07
CA TYR A 139 0.61 -3.17 15.60
C TYR A 139 0.47 -4.51 14.89
N GLN A 140 1.49 -4.89 14.14
CA GLN A 140 1.49 -6.16 13.44
C GLN A 140 1.96 -7.29 14.36
N ILE A 141 1.17 -8.35 14.43
CA ILE A 141 1.49 -9.57 15.16
C ILE A 141 1.75 -10.71 14.18
N PHE A 142 2.83 -11.44 14.41
CA PHE A 142 3.09 -12.75 13.83
C PHE A 142 2.63 -13.79 14.87
N PRO A 143 1.44 -14.42 14.72
CA PRO A 143 0.81 -15.17 15.80
C PRO A 143 1.70 -16.23 16.43
N SER A 144 2.38 -17.06 15.63
CA SER A 144 3.27 -18.12 16.12
C SER A 144 4.48 -17.61 16.93
N ARG A 145 4.71 -16.29 17.02
CA ARG A 145 5.90 -15.68 17.61
C ARG A 145 5.59 -14.58 18.63
N PHE A 146 4.32 -14.34 18.94
CA PHE A 146 3.95 -13.29 19.87
C PHE A 146 3.78 -13.79 21.29
N ALA A 147 2.81 -14.68 21.53
CA ALA A 147 2.55 -15.26 22.83
C ALA A 147 1.86 -16.60 22.68
N ALA A 148 2.14 -17.55 23.55
CA ALA A 148 1.48 -18.85 23.61
C ALA A 148 0.70 -19.00 24.89
N SER A 149 -0.49 -19.61 24.83
CA SER A 149 -1.31 -19.96 25.98
C SER A 149 -0.75 -21.15 26.78
N GLN A 150 0.10 -21.96 26.15
CA GLN A 150 0.73 -23.10 26.79
C GLN A 150 2.17 -22.78 27.22
N PRO A 151 2.70 -23.43 28.26
CA PRO A 151 4.08 -23.23 28.66
C PRO A 151 5.05 -23.47 27.51
N ILE A 152 5.93 -22.53 27.27
CA ILE A 152 6.98 -22.60 26.23
C ILE A 152 8.30 -22.93 26.89
N ASP A 153 9.14 -23.73 26.19
CA ASP A 153 10.52 -23.87 26.52
C ASP A 153 11.24 -22.52 26.48
N LYS A 154 11.78 -22.08 27.60
CA LYS A 154 12.47 -20.79 27.71
C LYS A 154 13.70 -20.71 26.81
N GLU A 155 14.42 -21.81 26.58
CA GLU A 155 15.55 -21.83 25.67
C GLU A 155 15.13 -21.54 24.23
N LEU A 156 13.99 -22.11 23.81
CA LEU A 156 13.40 -21.80 22.49
C LEU A 156 12.92 -20.35 22.39
N TRP A 157 12.26 -19.83 23.42
CA TRP A 157 11.74 -18.47 23.44
C TRP A 157 12.84 -17.42 23.36
N TYR A 158 13.95 -17.63 24.06
CA TYR A 158 15.09 -16.70 24.04
C TYR A 158 16.18 -17.06 23.02
N LYS A 159 15.91 -18.01 22.13
CA LYS A 159 16.85 -18.40 21.08
C LYS A 159 17.16 -17.19 20.17
N ALA A 160 18.45 -17.00 19.90
CA ALA A 160 18.92 -15.98 18.95
C ALA A 160 20.05 -16.57 18.09
N PRO A 161 20.04 -16.36 16.76
CA PRO A 161 18.97 -15.71 15.98
C PRO A 161 17.74 -16.61 15.77
N ILE A 162 16.57 -16.00 15.64
CA ILE A 162 15.36 -16.69 15.21
C ILE A 162 15.37 -16.80 13.68
N THR A 163 15.08 -17.98 13.15
CA THR A 163 15.01 -18.27 11.72
C THR A 163 13.56 -18.49 11.27
N SER A 164 13.33 -18.53 9.95
CA SER A 164 12.00 -18.84 9.38
C SER A 164 11.49 -20.25 9.73
N LYS A 165 12.39 -21.16 10.15
CA LYS A 165 12.06 -22.54 10.54
C LYS A 165 11.64 -22.67 12.00
N ASP A 166 11.91 -21.67 12.82
CA ASP A 166 11.60 -21.71 14.25
C ASP A 166 10.11 -21.39 14.46
N ASN A 167 9.43 -22.25 15.22
CA ASN A 167 8.07 -22.05 15.67
C ASN A 167 8.09 -21.87 17.21
N LEU A 168 7.61 -20.71 17.67
CA LEU A 168 7.54 -20.40 19.10
C LEU A 168 6.19 -20.78 19.72
N HIS A 169 5.34 -21.47 18.96
CA HIS A 169 4.03 -21.99 19.40
C HIS A 169 3.06 -20.93 19.93
N GLY A 170 3.22 -19.67 19.50
CA GLY A 170 2.25 -18.62 19.80
C GLY A 170 0.89 -18.96 19.16
N ASP A 171 -0.19 -18.54 19.81
CA ASP A 171 -1.56 -18.87 19.43
C ASP A 171 -2.54 -17.70 19.70
N LEU A 172 -3.79 -17.82 19.23
CA LEU A 172 -4.82 -16.80 19.42
C LEU A 172 -5.14 -16.57 20.91
N ARG A 173 -5.10 -17.62 21.71
CA ARG A 173 -5.35 -17.54 23.15
C ARG A 173 -4.24 -16.74 23.85
N GLY A 174 -2.98 -16.97 23.49
CA GLY A 174 -1.86 -16.18 23.99
C GLY A 174 -1.97 -14.70 23.59
N ILE A 175 -2.45 -14.38 22.38
CA ILE A 175 -2.72 -12.99 21.99
C ILE A 175 -3.84 -12.38 22.88
N ILE A 176 -4.94 -13.13 23.11
CA ILE A 176 -6.06 -12.68 23.97
C ILE A 176 -5.55 -12.32 25.36
N GLU A 177 -4.71 -13.16 25.95
CA GLU A 177 -4.18 -12.99 27.31
C GLU A 177 -3.24 -11.78 27.45
N HIS A 178 -2.76 -11.22 26.32
CA HIS A 178 -1.84 -10.08 26.29
C HIS A 178 -2.44 -8.84 25.61
N LEU A 179 -3.76 -8.77 25.40
CA LEU A 179 -4.41 -7.61 24.80
C LEU A 179 -4.30 -6.34 25.67
N ASP A 180 -4.26 -6.48 27.00
CA ASP A 180 -4.02 -5.37 27.92
C ASP A 180 -2.65 -4.73 27.69
N TYR A 181 -1.61 -5.55 27.48
CA TYR A 181 -0.27 -5.07 27.14
C TYR A 181 -0.29 -4.32 25.81
N VAL A 182 -0.90 -4.88 24.76
CA VAL A 182 -0.98 -4.23 23.45
C VAL A 182 -1.72 -2.90 23.56
N HIS A 183 -2.84 -2.87 24.26
CA HIS A 183 -3.61 -1.65 24.53
C HIS A 183 -2.77 -0.60 25.29
N SER A 184 -1.97 -1.02 26.28
CA SER A 184 -1.11 -0.12 27.06
C SER A 184 -0.04 0.60 26.23
N LEU A 185 0.30 0.07 25.04
CA LEU A 185 1.22 0.71 24.09
C LEU A 185 0.54 1.81 23.25
N GLY A 186 -0.76 2.04 23.42
CA GLY A 186 -1.53 3.01 22.63
C GLY A 186 -1.86 2.53 21.22
N ILE A 187 -2.03 1.22 21.05
CA ILE A 187 -2.36 0.61 19.75
C ILE A 187 -3.86 0.75 19.47
N ASP A 188 -4.19 1.18 18.25
CA ASP A 188 -5.57 1.30 17.77
C ASP A 188 -6.00 0.11 16.92
N VAL A 189 -5.06 -0.52 16.20
CA VAL A 189 -5.35 -1.59 15.24
C VAL A 189 -4.38 -2.76 15.43
N LEU A 190 -4.93 -3.91 15.67
CA LEU A 190 -4.21 -5.18 15.71
C LEU A 190 -4.23 -5.81 14.32
N TYR A 191 -3.08 -5.89 13.65
CA TYR A 191 -2.94 -6.54 12.35
C TYR A 191 -2.25 -7.91 12.53
N MET A 192 -2.92 -8.98 12.15
CA MET A 192 -2.35 -10.33 12.23
C MET A 192 -1.90 -10.81 10.86
N THR A 193 -0.69 -11.38 10.78
CA THR A 193 -0.29 -12.17 9.60
C THR A 193 -1.21 -13.38 9.44
N PRO A 194 -1.21 -14.10 8.29
CA PRO A 194 -2.22 -15.12 8.01
C PRO A 194 -2.41 -16.13 9.12
N ILE A 195 -3.66 -16.53 9.36
CA ILE A 195 -4.04 -17.48 10.43
C ILE A 195 -4.74 -18.73 9.91
N PHE A 196 -5.02 -18.80 8.60
CA PHE A 196 -5.71 -19.93 8.00
C PHE A 196 -4.78 -21.14 7.86
N LYS A 197 -5.39 -22.32 7.71
CA LYS A 197 -4.69 -23.60 7.65
C LYS A 197 -3.62 -23.61 6.57
N SER A 198 -2.42 -24.00 6.97
CA SER A 198 -1.22 -24.04 6.14
C SER A 198 -0.13 -24.88 6.82
N ASN A 199 0.77 -25.46 6.02
CA ASN A 199 1.86 -26.28 6.56
C ASN A 199 3.05 -25.45 7.05
N SER A 200 3.18 -24.21 6.61
CA SER A 200 4.26 -23.33 7.09
C SER A 200 3.92 -22.60 8.38
N SER A 201 4.94 -22.15 9.10
CA SER A 201 4.75 -21.31 10.29
C SER A 201 4.23 -19.90 9.95
N HIS A 202 4.47 -19.40 8.74
CA HIS A 202 4.05 -18.07 8.31
C HIS A 202 2.63 -18.03 7.69
N LYS A 203 2.07 -19.18 7.32
CA LYS A 203 0.70 -19.36 6.80
C LYS A 203 0.39 -18.65 5.46
N TYR A 204 1.38 -18.09 4.76
CA TYR A 204 1.16 -17.51 3.45
C TYR A 204 0.89 -18.52 2.34
N ASP A 205 1.18 -19.78 2.52
CA ASP A 205 0.84 -20.92 1.66
C ASP A 205 -0.48 -21.57 2.09
N THR A 206 -1.56 -20.78 2.11
CA THR A 206 -2.88 -21.21 2.58
C THR A 206 -3.42 -22.40 1.80
N ILE A 207 -3.83 -23.44 2.50
CA ILE A 207 -4.42 -24.67 1.92
C ILE A 207 -5.92 -24.81 2.20
N ASP A 208 -6.45 -24.06 3.18
CA ASP A 208 -7.88 -23.99 3.46
C ASP A 208 -8.24 -22.62 4.07
N TYR A 209 -9.01 -21.81 3.34
CA TYR A 209 -9.43 -20.47 3.78
C TYR A 209 -10.63 -20.49 4.72
N TYR A 210 -11.29 -21.64 4.89
CA TYR A 210 -12.46 -21.79 5.78
C TYR A 210 -12.09 -22.33 7.16
N GLN A 211 -10.82 -22.74 7.35
CA GLN A 211 -10.34 -23.31 8.61
C GLN A 211 -9.20 -22.47 9.17
N ILE A 212 -9.33 -22.06 10.43
CA ILE A 212 -8.20 -21.53 11.18
C ILE A 212 -7.19 -22.65 11.39
N ASP A 213 -5.91 -22.34 11.29
CA ASP A 213 -4.86 -23.34 11.53
C ASP A 213 -4.98 -23.90 12.95
N PRO A 214 -5.05 -25.23 13.11
CA PRO A 214 -5.20 -25.85 14.43
C PRO A 214 -4.09 -25.47 15.44
N SER A 215 -2.92 -25.07 14.94
CA SER A 215 -1.84 -24.59 15.82
C SER A 215 -2.10 -23.22 16.43
N PHE A 216 -3.06 -22.46 15.87
CA PHE A 216 -3.43 -21.14 16.38
C PHE A 216 -4.71 -21.15 17.22
N GLY A 217 -5.53 -22.18 17.12
CA GLY A 217 -6.80 -22.29 17.85
C GLY A 217 -8.00 -22.50 16.95
N THR A 218 -9.15 -22.00 17.38
CA THR A 218 -10.45 -22.23 16.74
C THR A 218 -11.08 -20.93 16.24
N ALA A 219 -12.20 -21.05 15.52
CA ALA A 219 -13.02 -19.92 15.13
C ALA A 219 -13.62 -19.18 16.34
N GLU A 220 -13.91 -19.92 17.41
CA GLU A 220 -14.39 -19.38 18.68
C GLU A 220 -13.29 -18.53 19.36
N ASP A 221 -12.03 -18.98 19.34
CA ASP A 221 -10.90 -18.19 19.85
C ASP A 221 -10.72 -16.89 19.06
N LEU A 222 -10.83 -16.94 17.73
CA LEU A 222 -10.79 -15.73 16.91
C LEU A 222 -11.94 -14.77 17.24
N LYS A 223 -13.14 -15.29 17.41
CA LYS A 223 -14.31 -14.49 17.79
C LYS A 223 -14.11 -13.81 19.14
N GLU A 224 -13.58 -14.53 20.12
CA GLU A 224 -13.28 -13.98 21.46
C GLU A 224 -12.18 -12.90 21.35
N LEU A 225 -11.12 -13.13 20.57
CA LEU A 225 -10.06 -12.15 20.34
C LEU A 225 -10.61 -10.85 19.77
N VAL A 226 -11.45 -10.94 18.72
CA VAL A 226 -12.08 -9.77 18.11
C VAL A 226 -12.97 -9.03 19.09
N GLN A 227 -13.79 -9.76 19.87
CA GLN A 227 -14.65 -9.16 20.87
C GLN A 227 -13.83 -8.40 21.93
N LYS A 228 -12.83 -9.03 22.51
CA LYS A 228 -11.97 -8.41 23.54
C LYS A 228 -11.16 -7.24 22.99
N ALA A 229 -10.65 -7.34 21.75
CA ALA A 229 -9.97 -6.20 21.12
C ALA A 229 -10.94 -5.01 21.00
N HIS A 230 -12.20 -5.25 20.60
CA HIS A 230 -13.21 -4.20 20.51
C HIS A 230 -13.57 -3.61 21.89
N GLU A 231 -13.55 -4.37 22.98
CA GLU A 231 -13.74 -3.87 24.35
C GLU A 231 -12.66 -2.87 24.75
N TYR A 232 -11.44 -3.05 24.23
CA TYR A 232 -10.32 -2.07 24.36
C TYR A 232 -10.38 -0.94 23.32
N GLY A 233 -11.39 -0.89 22.44
CA GLY A 233 -11.51 0.10 21.37
C GLY A 233 -10.60 -0.18 20.17
N MET A 234 -9.86 -1.27 20.16
CA MET A 234 -8.97 -1.67 19.07
C MET A 234 -9.75 -2.33 17.93
N LYS A 235 -9.33 -2.09 16.68
CA LYS A 235 -9.81 -2.84 15.50
C LYS A 235 -8.90 -4.03 15.22
N VAL A 236 -9.44 -5.06 14.57
CA VAL A 236 -8.67 -6.23 14.14
C VAL A 236 -8.67 -6.30 12.63
N VAL A 237 -7.47 -6.43 12.05
CA VAL A 237 -7.25 -6.64 10.62
C VAL A 237 -6.54 -7.97 10.44
N MET A 238 -7.06 -8.80 9.55
CA MET A 238 -6.46 -10.09 9.20
C MET A 238 -5.83 -10.02 7.82
N ASP A 239 -4.67 -10.64 7.67
CA ASP A 239 -4.01 -10.77 6.38
C ASP A 239 -4.79 -11.71 5.46
N ALA A 240 -5.03 -11.27 4.24
CA ALA A 240 -5.79 -12.01 3.23
C ALA A 240 -4.87 -12.43 2.07
N VAL A 241 -4.50 -13.70 2.03
CA VAL A 241 -3.63 -14.26 0.99
C VAL A 241 -4.46 -14.60 -0.24
N PHE A 242 -4.76 -13.60 -1.09
CA PHE A 242 -5.60 -13.78 -2.27
C PHE A 242 -4.83 -13.81 -3.59
N ASN A 243 -3.52 -13.54 -3.59
CA ASN A 243 -2.70 -13.60 -4.79
C ASN A 243 -2.41 -15.03 -5.25
N HIS A 244 -2.30 -15.96 -4.31
CA HIS A 244 -1.91 -17.36 -4.54
C HIS A 244 -2.49 -18.25 -3.45
N THR A 245 -2.45 -19.57 -3.65
CA THR A 245 -2.73 -20.57 -2.62
C THR A 245 -1.47 -21.35 -2.28
N GLY A 246 -1.52 -22.19 -1.26
CA GLY A 246 -0.57 -23.30 -1.15
C GLY A 246 -0.80 -24.34 -2.27
N ASN A 247 0.21 -25.11 -2.58
CA ASN A 247 0.09 -26.18 -3.58
C ASN A 247 -0.78 -27.37 -3.11
N GLU A 248 -1.04 -27.47 -1.82
CA GLU A 248 -1.98 -28.45 -1.22
C GLU A 248 -3.41 -27.91 -1.10
N PHE A 249 -3.71 -26.75 -1.68
CA PHE A 249 -5.07 -26.27 -1.80
C PHE A 249 -5.88 -27.16 -2.75
N PHE A 250 -7.09 -27.54 -2.40
CA PHE A 250 -7.87 -28.56 -3.08
C PHE A 250 -7.95 -28.42 -4.61
N ALA A 251 -8.04 -27.18 -5.09
CA ALA A 251 -8.14 -26.92 -6.53
C ALA A 251 -6.80 -27.16 -7.26
N PHE A 252 -5.67 -26.85 -6.62
CA PHE A 252 -4.36 -27.13 -7.21
C PHE A 252 -3.98 -28.60 -7.08
N GLU A 253 -4.35 -29.29 -6.00
CA GLU A 253 -4.21 -30.74 -5.88
C GLU A 253 -4.97 -31.49 -6.98
N ASP A 254 -6.20 -31.08 -7.28
CA ASP A 254 -6.98 -31.65 -8.38
C ASP A 254 -6.26 -31.47 -9.73
N ILE A 255 -5.56 -30.34 -9.94
CA ILE A 255 -4.75 -30.13 -11.14
C ILE A 255 -3.51 -31.03 -11.15
N LEU A 256 -2.83 -31.20 -10.01
CA LEU A 256 -1.70 -32.12 -9.90
C LEU A 256 -2.09 -33.57 -10.20
N GLU A 257 -3.28 -33.99 -9.74
CA GLU A 257 -3.81 -35.34 -9.92
C GLU A 257 -4.31 -35.60 -11.35
N LYS A 258 -5.13 -34.67 -11.90
CA LYS A 258 -5.88 -34.86 -13.16
C LYS A 258 -5.25 -34.22 -14.39
N GLY A 259 -4.23 -33.38 -14.18
CA GLY A 259 -3.57 -32.63 -15.24
C GLY A 259 -4.57 -31.78 -16.02
N ASN A 260 -4.48 -31.83 -17.35
CA ASN A 260 -5.35 -31.04 -18.24
C ASN A 260 -6.85 -31.42 -18.21
N LYS A 261 -7.24 -32.42 -17.41
CA LYS A 261 -8.64 -32.80 -17.19
C LYS A 261 -9.26 -32.19 -15.93
N SER A 262 -8.49 -31.43 -15.15
CA SER A 262 -9.02 -30.76 -13.98
C SER A 262 -10.01 -29.67 -14.36
N LYS A 263 -11.10 -29.55 -13.61
CA LYS A 263 -12.07 -28.47 -13.78
C LYS A 263 -11.60 -27.11 -13.21
N TYR A 264 -10.47 -27.08 -12.52
CA TYR A 264 -9.90 -25.89 -11.90
C TYR A 264 -8.72 -25.28 -12.68
N LEU A 265 -8.50 -25.73 -13.95
CA LEU A 265 -7.37 -25.26 -14.76
C LEU A 265 -7.32 -23.75 -14.91
N ASP A 266 -8.46 -23.10 -15.12
CA ASP A 266 -8.58 -21.66 -15.31
C ASP A 266 -8.59 -20.84 -14.00
N TRP A 267 -8.53 -21.52 -12.85
CA TRP A 267 -8.29 -20.89 -11.56
C TRP A 267 -6.83 -20.45 -11.41
N TYR A 268 -5.92 -21.01 -12.20
CA TYR A 268 -4.49 -20.73 -12.18
C TYR A 268 -3.96 -20.41 -13.59
N PHE A 269 -2.72 -20.00 -13.67
CA PHE A 269 -2.04 -19.72 -14.93
C PHE A 269 -1.03 -20.84 -15.22
N ILE A 270 -1.44 -21.85 -15.97
CA ILE A 270 -0.65 -23.03 -16.32
C ILE A 270 -0.08 -22.85 -17.73
N ASP A 271 1.23 -23.02 -17.92
CA ASP A 271 1.88 -22.87 -19.22
C ASP A 271 1.90 -24.21 -19.98
N GLU A 272 2.23 -25.32 -19.31
CA GLU A 272 2.34 -26.65 -19.92
C GLU A 272 2.20 -27.79 -18.90
N PHE A 273 2.03 -29.02 -19.39
CA PHE A 273 2.04 -30.24 -18.58
C PHE A 273 3.16 -31.19 -19.01
N PRO A 274 3.72 -32.05 -18.12
CA PRO A 274 3.41 -32.14 -16.68
C PRO A 274 3.87 -30.92 -15.91
N LEU A 275 3.21 -30.62 -14.79
CA LEU A 275 3.60 -29.52 -13.93
C LEU A 275 4.97 -29.77 -13.29
N LYS A 276 5.80 -28.72 -13.26
CA LYS A 276 7.07 -28.69 -12.53
C LYS A 276 6.87 -27.90 -11.25
N SER A 277 6.64 -28.60 -10.14
CA SER A 277 6.32 -27.99 -8.85
C SER A 277 7.30 -28.36 -7.74
N GLU A 278 8.30 -29.21 -8.05
CA GLU A 278 9.27 -29.64 -7.05
C GLU A 278 10.25 -28.53 -6.66
N ARG A 279 10.74 -28.62 -5.44
CA ARG A 279 11.68 -27.64 -4.92
C ARG A 279 13.00 -27.69 -5.69
N GLY A 280 13.39 -26.54 -6.26
CA GLY A 280 14.62 -26.39 -7.05
C GLY A 280 14.41 -26.45 -8.57
N GLU A 281 13.20 -26.75 -9.03
CA GLU A 281 12.80 -26.61 -10.42
C GLU A 281 12.23 -25.20 -10.68
N ILE A 282 12.33 -24.73 -11.93
CA ILE A 282 11.61 -23.54 -12.38
C ILE A 282 10.19 -23.98 -12.72
N PRO A 283 9.18 -23.45 -11.99
CA PRO A 283 7.79 -23.81 -12.27
C PRO A 283 7.37 -23.43 -13.69
N ASN A 284 6.58 -24.29 -14.33
CA ASN A 284 5.94 -24.04 -15.63
C ASN A 284 4.48 -23.59 -15.47
N PHE A 285 4.23 -22.82 -14.42
CA PHE A 285 2.99 -22.11 -14.10
C PHE A 285 3.32 -20.85 -13.33
N LYS A 286 2.41 -19.88 -13.31
CA LYS A 286 2.64 -18.66 -12.53
C LYS A 286 2.55 -18.95 -11.05
N CYS A 287 3.49 -18.40 -10.27
CA CYS A 287 3.56 -18.57 -8.82
C CYS A 287 4.09 -17.30 -8.16
N PHE A 288 4.07 -17.25 -6.84
CA PHE A 288 4.70 -16.18 -6.07
C PHE A 288 6.22 -16.30 -6.16
N GLY A 289 6.86 -15.30 -6.76
CA GLY A 289 8.28 -15.39 -7.13
C GLY A 289 8.50 -16.54 -8.12
N TYR A 290 9.45 -17.41 -7.81
CA TYR A 290 9.73 -18.66 -8.55
C TYR A 290 9.53 -19.88 -7.64
N TYR A 291 8.63 -19.79 -6.68
CA TYR A 291 8.38 -20.86 -5.72
C TYR A 291 7.10 -21.63 -6.07
N GLY A 292 7.25 -22.83 -6.59
CA GLY A 292 6.15 -23.70 -7.04
C GLY A 292 5.15 -24.11 -5.95
N GLY A 293 5.50 -23.94 -4.66
CA GLY A 293 4.59 -24.17 -3.53
C GLY A 293 3.51 -23.10 -3.35
N MET A 294 3.54 -22.00 -4.13
CA MET A 294 2.57 -20.91 -4.05
C MET A 294 2.02 -20.53 -5.42
N PRO A 295 1.17 -21.40 -6.04
CA PRO A 295 0.59 -21.16 -7.35
C PRO A 295 -0.33 -19.95 -7.37
N LYS A 296 -0.18 -19.09 -8.38
CA LYS A 296 -0.90 -17.82 -8.52
C LYS A 296 -2.34 -18.05 -8.97
N LEU A 297 -3.28 -17.47 -8.21
CA LEU A 297 -4.69 -17.45 -8.55
C LEU A 297 -5.01 -16.52 -9.72
N ASN A 298 -5.94 -16.95 -10.57
CA ASN A 298 -6.52 -16.15 -11.62
C ASN A 298 -7.75 -15.39 -11.10
N LEU A 299 -7.53 -14.23 -10.46
CA LEU A 299 -8.60 -13.40 -9.90
C LEU A 299 -9.54 -12.79 -10.96
N LYS A 300 -9.33 -13.06 -12.25
CA LYS A 300 -10.29 -12.72 -13.31
C LYS A 300 -11.36 -13.79 -13.49
N ASN A 301 -11.15 -14.98 -12.96
CA ASN A 301 -12.15 -16.04 -12.96
C ASN A 301 -13.17 -15.75 -11.86
N PRO A 302 -14.48 -15.66 -12.17
CA PRO A 302 -15.52 -15.34 -11.19
C PRO A 302 -15.76 -16.44 -10.13
N GLU A 303 -15.23 -17.65 -10.36
CA GLU A 303 -15.33 -18.74 -9.38
C GLU A 303 -14.21 -18.73 -8.32
N VAL A 304 -13.13 -17.95 -8.58
CA VAL A 304 -12.02 -17.77 -7.66
C VAL A 304 -12.34 -16.67 -6.65
#